data_01483636a2332ff6126ecdb04092d14b
#
_entry.id   01483636a2332ff6126ecdb04092d14b
#
_cell.length_a   1.000
_cell.length_b   1.000
_cell.length_c   1.000
_cell.angle_alpha   90.00
_cell.angle_beta   90.00
_cell.angle_gamma   90.00
#
_symmetry.space_group_name_H-M   'P 1'
#
loop_
_entity.id
_entity.type
_entity.pdbx_description
1 polymer ?
#
loop_
_entity_poly.entity_id
_entity_poly.type
_entity_poly.pdbx_seq_one_letter_code
_entity_poly.pdbx_strand_id
1 'polypeptide(L)'
;QDIWQTEMQAKLGLGTRKDGDQDLVNDLHTAMDGQHVDFTLLFRHLAEGLRGDMSPARALFDDPTALDPWLARWSARLAEGGGNSHALAAEMDRVNPAYIPRNHLVEQALVAASSSSDFGPFERLLEVLERPFERRAGLEDYEGPAPDEFGPYVTYCGT
;
A
#
# COMPACT_ATOMS: atom_id res chain seq x y z
N GLN A 1 5.69 -11.90 17.24
CA GLN A 1 5.11 -10.58 17.58
C GLN A 1 6.06 -9.41 17.23
N ASP A 2 7.36 -9.54 17.49
CA ASP A 2 8.31 -8.43 17.26
C ASP A 2 8.55 -8.09 15.78
N ILE A 3 8.57 -9.09 14.88
CA ILE A 3 8.83 -8.88 13.45
C ILE A 3 7.71 -8.04 12.83
N TRP A 4 6.46 -8.43 13.04
CA TRP A 4 5.31 -7.71 12.49
C TRP A 4 5.25 -6.26 12.97
N GLN A 5 5.53 -6.02 14.24
CA GLN A 5 5.56 -4.66 14.81
C GLN A 5 6.67 -3.83 14.18
N THR A 6 7.85 -4.41 13.98
CA THR A 6 8.98 -3.73 13.34
C THR A 6 8.65 -3.33 11.89
N GLU A 7 8.02 -4.24 11.15
CA GLU A 7 7.58 -3.96 9.77
C GLU A 7 6.53 -2.85 9.72
N MET A 8 5.53 -2.88 10.61
CA MET A 8 4.52 -1.83 10.66
C MET A 8 5.11 -0.47 11.05
N GLN A 9 6.08 -0.42 11.96
CA GLN A 9 6.81 0.80 12.30
C GLN A 9 7.56 1.37 11.09
N ALA A 10 8.26 0.52 10.35
CA ALA A 10 8.96 0.94 9.13
C ALA A 10 7.98 1.45 8.06
N LYS A 11 6.86 0.74 7.85
CA LYS A 11 5.81 1.14 6.90
C LYS A 11 5.19 2.50 7.21
N LEU A 12 5.05 2.82 8.51
CA LEU A 12 4.48 4.08 8.99
C LEU A 12 5.53 5.17 9.24
N GLY A 13 6.82 4.89 9.03
CA GLY A 13 7.89 5.86 9.24
C GLY A 13 8.10 6.24 10.70
N LEU A 14 7.76 5.38 11.67
CA LEU A 14 7.78 5.74 13.10
C LEU A 14 9.19 5.80 13.71
N GLY A 15 10.21 5.29 13.01
CA GLY A 15 11.58 5.28 13.48
C GLY A 15 11.77 4.46 14.75
N THR A 16 12.42 5.04 15.76
CA THR A 16 12.62 4.35 17.06
C THR A 16 11.29 4.13 17.77
N ARG A 17 11.10 2.89 18.22
CA ARG A 17 9.88 2.47 18.93
C ARG A 17 9.62 3.30 20.19
N LYS A 18 8.35 3.68 20.36
CA LYS A 18 7.85 4.38 21.56
C LYS A 18 6.61 3.69 22.11
N ASP A 19 6.32 3.98 23.36
CA ASP A 19 5.06 3.58 23.98
C ASP A 19 3.89 4.24 23.20
N GLY A 20 2.83 3.45 22.93
CA GLY A 20 1.68 3.91 22.14
C GLY A 20 1.79 3.64 20.62
N ASP A 21 2.94 3.25 20.08
CA ASP A 21 3.07 2.91 18.65
C ASP A 21 2.17 1.72 18.28
N GLN A 22 2.02 0.74 19.18
CA GLN A 22 1.12 -0.39 18.96
C GLN A 22 -0.35 0.05 18.88
N ASP A 23 -0.76 0.98 19.74
CA ASP A 23 -2.13 1.50 19.73
C ASP A 23 -2.38 2.30 18.44
N LEU A 24 -1.37 3.04 17.96
CA LEU A 24 -1.47 3.76 16.69
C LEU A 24 -1.68 2.80 15.51
N VAL A 25 -0.98 1.66 15.49
CA VAL A 25 -1.17 0.62 14.46
C VAL A 25 -2.55 -0.03 14.57
N ASN A 26 -3.00 -0.36 15.77
CA ASN A 26 -4.33 -0.96 16.02
C ASN A 26 -5.44 -0.01 15.60
N ASP A 27 -5.30 1.28 15.89
CA ASP A 27 -6.28 2.30 15.53
C ASP A 27 -6.35 2.53 14.01
N LEU A 28 -5.21 2.36 13.29
CA LEU A 28 -5.24 2.37 11.82
C LEU A 28 -6.10 1.22 11.29
N HIS A 29 -5.91 0.01 11.81
CA HIS A 29 -6.72 -1.15 11.41
C HIS A 29 -8.20 -0.92 11.73
N THR A 30 -8.50 -0.32 12.89
CA THR A 30 -9.87 0.03 13.27
C THR A 30 -10.47 1.07 12.31
N ALA A 31 -9.69 2.08 11.90
CA ALA A 31 -10.15 3.07 10.91
C ALA A 31 -10.41 2.47 9.53
N MET A 32 -9.69 1.41 9.16
CA MET A 32 -9.88 0.68 7.90
C MET A 32 -11.03 -0.32 7.93
N ASP A 33 -11.49 -0.72 9.11
CA ASP A 33 -12.52 -1.76 9.24
C ASP A 33 -13.83 -1.31 8.59
N GLY A 34 -14.35 -2.14 7.67
CA GLY A 34 -15.56 -1.85 6.90
C GLY A 34 -15.42 -0.77 5.81
N GLN A 35 -14.22 -0.26 5.54
CA GLN A 35 -13.97 0.85 4.60
C GLN A 35 -13.42 0.42 3.23
N HIS A 36 -13.28 -0.87 2.94
CA HIS A 36 -12.74 -1.42 1.68
C HIS A 36 -11.39 -0.83 1.21
N VAL A 37 -10.55 -0.42 2.16
CA VAL A 37 -9.26 0.26 1.90
C VAL A 37 -8.25 -0.70 1.28
N ASP A 38 -7.62 -0.30 0.17
CA ASP A 38 -6.45 -1.00 -0.35
C ASP A 38 -5.24 -0.76 0.55
N PHE A 39 -4.81 -1.82 1.23
CA PHE A 39 -3.71 -1.78 2.20
C PHE A 39 -2.38 -1.32 1.60
N THR A 40 -2.07 -1.78 0.38
CA THR A 40 -0.81 -1.43 -0.30
C THR A 40 -0.78 0.05 -0.68
N LEU A 41 -1.87 0.53 -1.30
CA LEU A 41 -1.99 1.92 -1.71
C LEU A 41 -2.01 2.87 -0.52
N LEU A 42 -2.63 2.48 0.60
CA LEU A 42 -2.69 3.35 1.77
C LEU A 42 -1.30 3.79 2.23
N PHE A 43 -0.36 2.86 2.39
CA PHE A 43 0.99 3.22 2.84
C PHE A 43 1.76 4.07 1.83
N ARG A 44 1.54 3.84 0.53
CA ARG A 44 2.12 4.70 -0.53
C ARG A 44 1.56 6.11 -0.47
N HIS A 45 0.24 6.24 -0.30
CA HIS A 45 -0.41 7.56 -0.22
C HIS A 45 -0.12 8.28 1.11
N LEU A 46 0.13 7.57 2.21
CA LEU A 46 0.63 8.19 3.44
C LEU A 46 2.01 8.82 3.23
N ALA A 47 2.91 8.13 2.51
CA ALA A 47 4.21 8.69 2.15
C ALA A 47 4.09 9.91 1.22
N GLU A 48 3.17 9.90 0.26
CA GLU A 48 2.85 11.06 -0.59
C GLU A 48 2.29 12.22 0.25
N GLY A 49 1.43 11.92 1.21
CA GLY A 49 0.87 12.90 2.14
C GLY A 49 1.92 13.66 2.94
N LEU A 50 3.03 13.02 3.29
CA LEU A 50 4.17 13.70 3.92
C LEU A 50 4.88 14.71 2.99
N ARG A 51 4.65 14.61 1.67
CA ARG A 51 5.13 15.57 0.66
C ARG A 51 4.16 16.74 0.41
N GLY A 52 2.97 16.70 1.02
CA GLY A 52 2.04 17.82 1.04
C GLY A 52 0.60 17.54 0.58
N ASP A 53 0.30 16.34 0.04
CA ASP A 53 -1.06 15.99 -0.40
C ASP A 53 -1.55 14.68 0.22
N MET A 54 -2.41 14.78 1.23
CA MET A 54 -3.04 13.65 1.93
C MET A 54 -4.38 13.22 1.28
N SER A 55 -4.83 13.93 0.24
CA SER A 55 -6.09 13.63 -0.42
C SER A 55 -6.17 12.22 -1.00
N PRO A 56 -5.11 11.67 -1.64
CA PRO A 56 -5.14 10.31 -2.14
C PRO A 56 -5.31 9.24 -1.05
N ALA A 57 -4.70 9.43 0.13
CA ALA A 57 -4.86 8.51 1.25
C ALA A 57 -6.31 8.50 1.76
N ARG A 58 -6.92 9.69 1.91
CA ARG A 58 -8.33 9.83 2.31
C ARG A 58 -9.28 9.24 1.30
N ALA A 59 -9.00 9.41 0.02
CA ALA A 59 -9.86 8.92 -1.08
C ALA A 59 -9.94 7.39 -1.17
N LEU A 60 -9.07 6.64 -0.47
CA LEU A 60 -9.18 5.19 -0.37
C LEU A 60 -10.31 4.72 0.55
N PHE A 61 -10.82 5.59 1.41
CA PHE A 61 -11.87 5.27 2.37
C PHE A 61 -13.25 5.57 1.79
N ASP A 62 -14.22 4.73 2.06
CA ASP A 62 -15.63 4.97 1.73
C ASP A 62 -16.13 6.28 2.40
N ASP A 63 -15.67 6.53 3.64
CA ASP A 63 -15.77 7.82 4.32
C ASP A 63 -14.37 8.45 4.42
N PRO A 64 -14.01 9.43 3.58
CA PRO A 64 -12.69 10.08 3.60
C PRO A 64 -12.32 10.72 4.95
N THR A 65 -13.30 11.00 5.81
CA THR A 65 -13.07 11.61 7.13
C THR A 65 -12.72 10.58 8.20
N ALA A 66 -12.95 9.29 7.95
CA ALA A 66 -12.66 8.20 8.91
C ALA A 66 -11.18 8.13 9.29
N LEU A 67 -10.30 8.54 8.37
CA LEU A 67 -8.85 8.54 8.59
C LEU A 67 -8.35 9.74 9.42
N ASP A 68 -9.09 10.84 9.47
CA ASP A 68 -8.61 12.12 10.04
C ASP A 68 -8.18 12.05 11.51
N PRO A 69 -8.91 11.39 12.43
CA PRO A 69 -8.46 11.30 13.81
C PRO A 69 -7.14 10.54 13.95
N TRP A 70 -6.94 9.51 13.13
CA TRP A 70 -5.71 8.74 13.10
C TRP A 70 -4.56 9.57 12.51
N LEU A 71 -4.77 10.28 11.40
CA LEU A 71 -3.78 11.15 10.78
C LEU A 71 -3.24 12.21 11.75
N ALA A 72 -4.11 12.80 12.57
CA ALA A 72 -3.70 13.77 13.57
C ALA A 72 -2.70 13.17 14.59
N ARG A 73 -2.98 11.95 15.08
CA ARG A 73 -2.11 11.24 16.03
C ARG A 73 -0.80 10.79 15.37
N TRP A 74 -0.89 10.23 14.16
CA TRP A 74 0.28 9.81 13.39
C TRP A 74 1.22 10.99 13.10
N SER A 75 0.67 12.13 12.64
CA SER A 75 1.46 13.36 12.40
C SER A 75 2.13 13.88 13.67
N ALA A 76 1.42 13.88 14.80
CA ALA A 76 1.99 14.26 16.10
C ALA A 76 3.16 13.33 16.48
N ARG A 77 2.98 12.01 16.32
CA ARG A 77 4.00 11.01 16.60
C ARG A 77 5.25 11.18 15.72
N LEU A 78 5.07 11.47 14.42
CA LEU A 78 6.18 11.74 13.50
C LEU A 78 6.94 13.01 13.87
N ALA A 79 6.24 14.05 14.28
CA ALA A 79 6.85 15.34 14.70
C ALA A 79 7.80 15.16 15.90
N GLU A 80 7.53 14.22 16.78
CA GLU A 80 8.43 13.89 17.90
C GLU A 80 9.80 13.34 17.45
N GLY A 81 9.89 12.79 16.25
CA GLY A 81 11.14 12.30 15.66
C GLY A 81 12.02 13.40 15.07
N GLY A 82 11.49 14.63 14.87
CA GLY A 82 12.22 15.80 14.39
C GLY A 82 12.77 15.71 12.96
N GLY A 83 12.33 14.71 12.18
CA GLY A 83 12.83 14.45 10.84
C GLY A 83 12.23 15.34 9.75
N ASN A 84 12.91 15.42 8.60
CA ASN A 84 12.39 16.04 7.39
C ASN A 84 11.32 15.12 6.78
N SER A 85 10.10 15.64 6.54
CA SER A 85 8.97 14.86 6.01
C SER A 85 9.25 14.24 4.65
N HIS A 86 9.98 14.91 3.75
CA HIS A 86 10.37 14.35 2.46
C HIS A 86 11.37 13.20 2.59
N ALA A 87 12.34 13.30 3.50
CA ALA A 87 13.28 12.22 3.77
C ALA A 87 12.55 10.98 4.34
N LEU A 88 11.64 11.22 5.29
CA LEU A 88 10.82 10.16 5.89
C LEU A 88 9.92 9.49 4.85
N ALA A 89 9.28 10.28 3.98
CA ALA A 89 8.50 9.73 2.86
C ALA A 89 9.34 8.84 1.94
N ALA A 90 10.59 9.23 1.67
CA ALA A 90 11.50 8.42 0.87
C ALA A 90 11.92 7.11 1.57
N GLU A 91 12.04 7.11 2.90
CA GLU A 91 12.26 5.88 3.67
C GLU A 91 11.04 4.97 3.65
N MET A 92 9.84 5.52 3.82
CA MET A 92 8.59 4.77 3.69
C MET A 92 8.44 4.14 2.29
N ASP A 93 8.82 4.84 1.23
CA ASP A 93 8.76 4.31 -0.14
C ASP A 93 9.67 3.10 -0.36
N ARG A 94 10.77 2.98 0.37
CA ARG A 94 11.68 1.82 0.27
C ARG A 94 11.14 0.54 0.89
N VAL A 95 10.16 0.65 1.78
CA VAL A 95 9.55 -0.49 2.51
C VAL A 95 8.10 -0.74 2.11
N ASN A 96 7.45 0.21 1.44
CA ASN A 96 6.09 0.10 0.95
C ASN A 96 6.12 -0.05 -0.58
N PRO A 97 5.80 -1.23 -1.13
CA PRO A 97 5.85 -1.44 -2.57
C PRO A 97 4.79 -0.59 -3.29
N ALA A 98 5.14 -0.07 -4.48
CA ALA A 98 4.19 0.50 -5.42
C ALA A 98 3.46 -0.61 -6.21
N TYR A 99 4.16 -1.70 -6.48
CA TYR A 99 3.65 -2.82 -7.27
C TYR A 99 3.68 -4.10 -6.46
N ILE A 100 2.56 -4.83 -6.49
CA ILE A 100 2.43 -6.18 -5.97
C ILE A 100 1.79 -7.07 -7.05
N PRO A 101 1.91 -8.40 -6.97
CA PRO A 101 1.23 -9.29 -7.91
C PRO A 101 -0.30 -9.26 -7.65
N ARG A 102 -0.96 -8.26 -8.23
CA ARG A 102 -2.41 -8.09 -8.15
C ARG A 102 -3.12 -9.27 -8.81
N ASN A 103 -4.10 -9.87 -8.15
CA ASN A 103 -4.79 -11.08 -8.63
C ASN A 103 -5.34 -10.93 -10.05
N HIS A 104 -5.96 -9.80 -10.39
CA HIS A 104 -6.50 -9.56 -11.73
C HIS A 104 -5.41 -9.53 -12.81
N LEU A 105 -4.23 -8.96 -12.52
CA LEU A 105 -3.10 -8.92 -13.45
C LEU A 105 -2.47 -10.31 -13.62
N VAL A 106 -2.35 -11.07 -12.52
CA VAL A 106 -1.88 -12.46 -12.56
C VAL A 106 -2.84 -13.32 -13.40
N GLU A 107 -4.16 -13.21 -13.18
CA GLU A 107 -5.17 -13.94 -13.93
C GLU A 107 -5.13 -13.59 -15.42
N GLN A 108 -5.05 -12.30 -15.76
CA GLN A 108 -4.91 -11.86 -17.15
C GLN A 108 -3.68 -12.47 -17.82
N ALA A 109 -2.53 -12.46 -17.14
CA ALA A 109 -1.29 -13.05 -17.65
C ALA A 109 -1.42 -14.58 -17.86
N LEU A 110 -2.04 -15.29 -16.91
CA LEU A 110 -2.26 -16.74 -17.01
C LEU A 110 -3.25 -17.10 -18.12
N VAL A 111 -4.33 -16.34 -18.28
CA VAL A 111 -5.32 -16.56 -19.36
C VAL A 111 -4.69 -16.32 -20.73
N ALA A 112 -3.93 -15.24 -20.91
CA ALA A 112 -3.22 -14.97 -22.17
C ALA A 112 -2.24 -16.10 -22.53
N ALA A 113 -1.44 -16.56 -21.55
CA ALA A 113 -0.48 -17.64 -21.76
C ALA A 113 -1.16 -18.99 -22.11
N SER A 114 -2.24 -19.33 -21.39
CA SER A 114 -2.91 -20.64 -21.55
C SER A 114 -3.82 -20.71 -22.79
N SER A 115 -4.53 -19.61 -23.11
CA SER A 115 -5.52 -19.60 -24.19
C SER A 115 -4.93 -19.23 -25.55
N SER A 116 -3.88 -18.41 -25.57
CA SER A 116 -3.34 -17.83 -26.82
C SER A 116 -1.83 -18.07 -26.97
N SER A 117 -1.17 -18.74 -26.02
CA SER A 117 0.30 -18.85 -25.95
C SER A 117 1.00 -17.49 -25.98
N ASP A 118 0.29 -16.44 -25.50
CA ASP A 118 0.82 -15.08 -25.38
C ASP A 118 1.41 -14.88 -23.98
N PHE A 119 2.74 -14.85 -23.90
CA PHE A 119 3.49 -14.64 -22.66
C PHE A 119 3.80 -13.16 -22.39
N GLY A 120 3.44 -12.25 -23.31
CA GLY A 120 3.73 -10.82 -23.17
C GLY A 120 3.21 -10.21 -21.87
N PRO A 121 1.94 -10.41 -21.47
CA PRO A 121 1.43 -9.92 -20.17
C PRO A 121 2.17 -10.48 -18.97
N PHE A 122 2.59 -11.75 -19.00
CA PHE A 122 3.35 -12.39 -17.93
C PHE A 122 4.76 -11.78 -17.81
N GLU A 123 5.48 -11.65 -18.93
CA GLU A 123 6.82 -11.06 -18.98
C GLU A 123 6.78 -9.60 -18.50
N ARG A 124 5.76 -8.85 -18.92
CA ARG A 124 5.56 -7.47 -18.49
C ARG A 124 5.30 -7.36 -16.99
N LEU A 125 4.46 -8.23 -16.44
CA LEU A 125 4.20 -8.27 -14.99
C LEU A 125 5.48 -8.59 -14.20
N LEU A 126 6.30 -9.54 -14.67
CA LEU A 126 7.59 -9.85 -14.04
C LEU A 126 8.53 -8.63 -14.06
N GLU A 127 8.67 -7.96 -15.21
CA GLU A 127 9.50 -6.74 -15.34
C GLU A 127 9.05 -5.64 -14.35
N VAL A 128 7.74 -5.49 -14.15
CA VAL A 128 7.20 -4.54 -13.17
C VAL A 128 7.59 -4.92 -11.76
N LEU A 129 7.47 -6.21 -11.40
CA LEU A 129 7.72 -6.73 -10.07
C LEU A 129 9.20 -6.88 -9.71
N GLU A 130 10.13 -6.80 -10.67
CA GLU A 130 11.57 -6.79 -10.39
C GLU A 130 12.01 -5.57 -9.55
N ARG A 131 11.30 -4.44 -9.68
CA ARG A 131 11.55 -3.21 -8.91
C ARG A 131 10.28 -2.69 -8.25
N PRO A 132 9.75 -3.42 -7.24
CA PRO A 132 8.41 -3.18 -6.71
C PRO A 132 8.28 -1.89 -5.92
N PHE A 133 9.39 -1.33 -5.42
CA PHE A 133 9.39 -0.11 -4.61
C PHE A 133 9.60 1.17 -5.43
N GLU A 134 10.00 1.04 -6.69
CA GLU A 134 10.31 2.15 -7.58
C GLU A 134 9.11 2.47 -8.47
N ARG A 135 8.40 3.55 -8.14
CA ARG A 135 7.29 4.03 -8.96
C ARG A 135 7.81 4.54 -10.29
N ARG A 136 7.23 4.06 -11.39
CA ARG A 136 7.66 4.36 -12.76
C ARG A 136 6.49 4.88 -13.57
N ALA A 137 6.71 5.97 -14.33
CA ALA A 137 5.70 6.53 -15.23
C ALA A 137 5.27 5.50 -16.31
N GLY A 138 3.99 5.45 -16.61
CA GLY A 138 3.39 4.51 -17.56
C GLY A 138 3.12 3.12 -17.00
N LEU A 139 3.22 2.93 -15.68
CA LEU A 139 2.91 1.69 -14.98
C LEU A 139 1.79 1.86 -13.93
N GLU A 140 0.99 2.92 -14.04
CA GLU A 140 -0.07 3.26 -13.10
C GLU A 140 -1.12 2.15 -13.02
N ASP A 141 -1.40 1.45 -14.12
CA ASP A 141 -2.35 0.33 -14.18
C ASP A 141 -1.92 -0.88 -13.34
N TYR A 142 -0.64 -0.96 -12.95
CA TYR A 142 -0.11 -2.04 -12.09
C TYR A 142 -0.18 -1.72 -10.60
N GLU A 143 -0.51 -0.49 -10.23
CA GLU A 143 -0.58 -0.05 -8.83
C GLU A 143 -1.96 -0.32 -8.21
N GLY A 144 -3.03 -0.12 -9.00
CA GLY A 144 -4.41 -0.11 -8.54
C GLY A 144 -5.01 -1.47 -8.19
N PRO A 145 -6.12 -1.47 -7.45
CA PRO A 145 -6.94 -2.66 -7.25
C PRO A 145 -7.57 -3.13 -8.58
N ALA A 146 -8.20 -4.31 -8.54
CA ALA A 146 -8.96 -4.78 -9.69
C ALA A 146 -10.07 -3.79 -10.04
N PRO A 147 -10.35 -3.57 -11.35
CA PRO A 147 -11.54 -2.87 -11.78
C PRO A 147 -12.84 -3.54 -11.27
N ASP A 148 -13.90 -2.76 -11.05
CA ASP A 148 -15.16 -3.28 -10.52
C ASP A 148 -15.74 -4.43 -11.37
N GLU A 149 -15.53 -4.39 -12.70
CA GLU A 149 -15.99 -5.42 -13.63
C GLU A 149 -15.26 -6.75 -13.46
N PHE A 150 -14.11 -6.79 -12.79
CA PHE A 150 -13.37 -8.04 -12.57
C PHE A 150 -14.13 -9.01 -11.67
N GLY A 151 -15.01 -8.49 -10.81
CA GLY A 151 -15.82 -9.27 -9.89
C GLY A 151 -15.02 -9.88 -8.73
N PRO A 152 -15.69 -10.66 -7.86
CA PRO A 152 -15.03 -11.28 -6.72
C PRO A 152 -14.05 -12.36 -7.20
N TYR A 153 -12.78 -12.21 -6.80
CA TYR A 153 -11.74 -13.19 -7.10
C TYR A 153 -11.71 -14.28 -6.03
N VAL A 154 -11.87 -15.53 -6.46
CA VAL A 154 -11.76 -16.69 -5.58
C VAL A 154 -10.43 -17.38 -5.84
N THR A 155 -9.54 -17.36 -4.86
CA THR A 155 -8.30 -18.15 -4.92
C THR A 155 -8.63 -19.61 -4.58
N TYR A 156 -8.41 -20.50 -5.53
CA TYR A 156 -8.39 -21.93 -5.25
C TYR A 156 -6.98 -22.32 -4.79
N CYS A 157 -6.71 -22.25 -3.49
CA CYS A 157 -5.58 -22.95 -2.92
C CYS A 157 -5.96 -24.45 -2.95
N GLY A 158 -5.57 -25.14 -4.01
CA GLY A 158 -5.68 -26.58 -4.07
C GLY A 158 -4.67 -27.20 -3.09
N THR A 159 -5.13 -27.72 -1.97
CA THR A 159 -4.46 -28.76 -1.17
C THR A 159 -5.22 -30.04 -1.36
#